data_6383e1a820838c828e42d28fa24e5b1b
#
_entry.id   6383e1a820838c828e42d28fa24e5b1b
#
_cell.length_a   1.000
_cell.length_b   1.000
_cell.length_c   1.000
_cell.angle_alpha   90.00
_cell.angle_beta   90.00
_cell.angle_gamma   90.00
#
_symmetry.space_group_name_H-M   'P 1'
#
loop_
_entity.id
_entity.type
_entity.pdbx_description
1 polymer ?
#
loop_
_entity_poly.entity_id
_entity_poly.type
_entity_poly.pdbx_seq_one_letter_code
_entity_poly.pdbx_strand_id
1 'polypeptide(L)'
;MTLLPLAGWRLTVARSCSLLLLLVAMAMPALARDSGPNPWEVVDGLLRQGGEPVPDLRRPRPTVSKVEAAELWDAFLTRVVKHAAGESEDAARRQQFLLVLLSGRYDGLELLASEAPVPEPLRKLFLLSWDRLAPELRQLTKELDSQAAKSLRALLEAGDALRAAQAFSDAIGLPVTPQTLRELARLVLPAGAGDPLAYDLALDPDLRLLFGFGPPLPAAQPSGLLGSSLPAAMADNRNWFIATAFAAPAPLLIDPETAALARRLNDWLPTRSDLPEYLPAMRVLLQRTADATWQQRESVGRAIEPQFNELYRDLVLSTAWQESCWRQFVRHKGKVQPIQSGVGAVGLMQVYPRIWRGFYDVAGLQGDVAYNGRAGAEILHHYLRDYALARREAATAGDADDLARATYAVYNGGPGHLNRYRQAKQRADLREIDSSFLKKYLAVKEGKELEVGKCFSGAASPR
;
A
#
# COMPACT_ATOMS: atom_id res chain seq x y z
N MET A 1 -57.85 -28.69 -5.07
CA MET A 1 -56.44 -28.20 -4.91
C MET A 1 -56.06 -27.55 -6.20
N THR A 2 -56.18 -26.24 -6.27
CA THR A 2 -56.05 -25.41 -7.46
C THR A 2 -54.73 -24.70 -7.42
N LEU A 3 -53.90 -24.95 -8.41
CA LEU A 3 -52.62 -24.27 -8.64
C LEU A 3 -52.88 -22.86 -9.19
N LEU A 4 -52.48 -21.83 -8.45
CA LEU A 4 -52.49 -20.43 -8.87
C LEU A 4 -51.23 -20.11 -9.74
N PRO A 5 -51.32 -19.30 -10.79
CA PRO A 5 -50.25 -19.11 -11.76
C PRO A 5 -49.20 -18.07 -11.31
N LEU A 6 -47.96 -18.47 -11.43
CA LEU A 6 -46.71 -17.67 -11.14
C LEU A 6 -46.48 -16.47 -12.07
N ALA A 7 -47.46 -16.05 -12.87
CA ALA A 7 -47.30 -14.95 -13.84
C ALA A 7 -47.36 -13.55 -13.24
N GLY A 8 -47.93 -13.38 -12.04
CA GLY A 8 -48.11 -12.08 -11.38
C GLY A 8 -46.86 -11.49 -10.75
N TRP A 9 -45.86 -12.26 -10.41
CA TRP A 9 -44.66 -11.79 -9.69
C TRP A 9 -43.62 -11.10 -10.60
N ARG A 10 -43.56 -11.48 -11.87
CA ARG A 10 -42.59 -10.86 -12.81
C ARG A 10 -42.91 -9.41 -13.17
N LEU A 11 -44.18 -9.04 -13.20
CA LEU A 11 -44.63 -7.67 -13.48
C LEU A 11 -44.46 -6.73 -12.28
N THR A 12 -44.53 -7.26 -11.05
CA THR A 12 -44.36 -6.48 -9.81
C THR A 12 -42.89 -6.16 -9.55
N VAL A 13 -41.96 -7.06 -9.84
CA VAL A 13 -40.52 -6.84 -9.68
C VAL A 13 -40.01 -5.80 -10.71
N ALA A 14 -40.44 -5.88 -11.96
CA ALA A 14 -40.08 -4.88 -12.98
C ALA A 14 -40.63 -3.48 -12.64
N ARG A 15 -41.83 -3.39 -12.08
CA ARG A 15 -42.40 -2.12 -11.61
C ARG A 15 -41.73 -1.58 -10.36
N SER A 16 -41.25 -2.46 -9.45
CA SER A 16 -40.50 -2.07 -8.24
C SER A 16 -39.11 -1.57 -8.59
N CYS A 17 -38.42 -2.14 -9.56
CA CYS A 17 -37.14 -1.62 -10.05
C CYS A 17 -37.30 -0.25 -10.72
N SER A 18 -38.38 -0.04 -11.50
CA SER A 18 -38.69 1.27 -12.11
C SER A 18 -39.03 2.30 -11.04
N LEU A 19 -39.74 1.91 -9.97
CA LEU A 19 -40.06 2.80 -8.84
C LEU A 19 -38.83 3.15 -8.00
N LEU A 20 -37.90 2.21 -7.79
CA LEU A 20 -36.64 2.45 -7.06
C LEU A 20 -35.71 3.38 -7.87
N LEU A 21 -35.63 3.20 -9.18
CA LEU A 21 -34.94 4.12 -10.10
C LEU A 21 -35.60 5.50 -10.12
N LEU A 22 -36.92 5.58 -10.03
CA LEU A 22 -37.68 6.86 -9.93
C LEU A 22 -37.46 7.50 -8.54
N LEU A 23 -37.38 6.76 -7.46
CA LEU A 23 -37.11 7.27 -6.10
C LEU A 23 -35.66 7.77 -5.95
N VAL A 24 -34.70 7.10 -6.55
CA VAL A 24 -33.31 7.58 -6.65
C VAL A 24 -33.26 8.86 -7.52
N ALA A 25 -34.09 8.91 -8.56
CA ALA A 25 -34.25 10.07 -9.45
C ALA A 25 -34.89 11.27 -8.75
N MET A 26 -35.85 11.05 -7.86
CA MET A 26 -36.53 12.13 -7.12
C MET A 26 -35.75 12.65 -5.91
N ALA A 27 -34.76 11.87 -5.42
CA ALA A 27 -33.86 12.27 -4.32
C ALA A 27 -32.67 13.14 -4.77
N MET A 28 -32.53 13.43 -6.08
CA MET A 28 -31.51 14.33 -6.60
C MET A 28 -32.13 15.74 -6.89
N PRO A 29 -32.09 16.68 -5.96
CA PRO A 29 -32.57 18.03 -6.25
C PRO A 29 -31.54 18.82 -7.07
N ALA A 30 -31.93 19.27 -8.24
CA ALA A 30 -31.57 20.56 -8.85
C ALA A 30 -30.08 20.91 -9.04
N LEU A 31 -29.21 20.00 -9.40
CA LEU A 31 -27.79 20.30 -9.76
C LEU A 31 -27.52 20.27 -11.28
N ALA A 32 -28.57 20.23 -12.10
CA ALA A 32 -28.42 20.25 -13.56
C ALA A 32 -28.66 21.64 -14.12
N ARG A 33 -27.75 22.57 -13.89
CA ARG A 33 -27.54 23.76 -14.76
C ARG A 33 -26.08 24.19 -14.58
N ASP A 34 -25.21 23.58 -15.35
CA ASP A 34 -24.16 24.16 -16.16
C ASP A 34 -23.12 23.09 -16.54
N SER A 35 -23.05 22.79 -17.83
CA SER A 35 -21.93 22.30 -18.66
C SER A 35 -21.15 21.00 -18.26
N GLY A 36 -21.77 20.05 -17.53
CA GLY A 36 -21.27 18.67 -17.43
C GLY A 36 -22.22 17.68 -18.13
N PRO A 37 -21.77 16.50 -18.53
CA PRO A 37 -22.67 15.47 -19.02
C PRO A 37 -23.76 15.20 -17.97
N ASN A 38 -25.00 15.27 -18.40
CA ASN A 38 -26.17 15.03 -17.56
C ASN A 38 -26.03 13.66 -16.90
N PRO A 39 -26.14 13.52 -15.56
CA PRO A 39 -26.07 12.22 -14.88
C PRO A 39 -27.02 11.18 -15.49
N TRP A 40 -28.10 11.63 -16.08
CA TRP A 40 -29.05 10.79 -16.82
C TRP A 40 -28.53 10.30 -18.18
N GLU A 41 -27.61 11.02 -18.82
CA GLU A 41 -26.96 10.54 -20.03
C GLU A 41 -25.98 9.41 -19.70
N VAL A 42 -25.34 9.45 -18.53
CA VAL A 42 -24.49 8.35 -18.03
C VAL A 42 -25.36 7.13 -17.70
N VAL A 43 -26.47 7.32 -16.99
CA VAL A 43 -27.42 6.23 -16.66
C VAL A 43 -28.11 5.73 -17.95
N ASP A 44 -28.48 6.61 -18.85
CA ASP A 44 -29.09 6.25 -20.13
C ASP A 44 -28.07 5.61 -21.08
N GLY A 45 -26.80 6.00 -21.02
CA GLY A 45 -25.67 5.31 -21.67
C GLY A 45 -25.48 3.89 -21.12
N LEU A 46 -25.57 3.72 -19.82
CA LEU A 46 -25.53 2.40 -19.17
C LEU A 46 -26.76 1.54 -19.53
N LEU A 47 -27.93 2.17 -19.69
CA LEU A 47 -29.17 1.48 -20.07
C LEU A 47 -29.28 1.25 -21.59
N ARG A 48 -28.73 2.14 -22.43
CA ARG A 48 -28.78 2.05 -23.91
C ARG A 48 -27.67 1.17 -24.51
N GLN A 49 -26.58 0.89 -23.80
CA GLN A 49 -25.70 -0.23 -24.15
C GLN A 49 -26.42 -1.60 -24.06
N GLY A 50 -27.62 -1.62 -23.54
CA GLY A 50 -28.57 -2.72 -23.50
C GLY A 50 -29.41 -2.95 -24.78
N GLY A 51 -28.95 -2.50 -25.95
CA GLY A 51 -29.51 -2.97 -27.24
C GLY A 51 -29.16 -4.42 -27.56
N GLU A 52 -28.35 -5.08 -26.74
CA GLU A 52 -28.18 -6.52 -26.75
C GLU A 52 -29.34 -7.20 -25.98
N PRO A 53 -29.79 -8.38 -26.43
CA PRO A 53 -30.86 -9.12 -25.76
C PRO A 53 -30.49 -9.32 -24.29
N VAL A 54 -31.47 -9.11 -23.40
CA VAL A 54 -31.33 -9.28 -21.92
C VAL A 54 -30.35 -10.42 -21.63
N PRO A 55 -29.21 -10.15 -21.01
CA PRO A 55 -28.17 -11.16 -20.83
C PRO A 55 -28.83 -12.38 -20.17
N ASP A 56 -28.61 -13.56 -20.76
CA ASP A 56 -29.03 -14.79 -20.15
C ASP A 56 -28.38 -14.89 -18.75
N LEU A 57 -29.15 -14.64 -17.71
CA LEU A 57 -28.70 -14.65 -16.31
C LEU A 57 -28.12 -16.02 -15.88
N ARG A 58 -28.20 -17.03 -16.79
CA ARG A 58 -27.62 -18.37 -16.62
C ARG A 58 -26.20 -18.49 -17.19
N ARG A 59 -25.72 -17.51 -17.98
CA ARG A 59 -24.32 -17.54 -18.42
C ARG A 59 -23.42 -17.21 -17.24
N PRO A 60 -22.41 -18.06 -16.94
CA PRO A 60 -21.41 -17.72 -15.95
C PRO A 60 -20.75 -16.39 -16.37
N ARG A 61 -20.91 -15.38 -15.51
CA ARG A 61 -20.25 -14.08 -15.72
C ARG A 61 -18.74 -14.31 -15.75
N PRO A 62 -17.97 -13.62 -16.60
CA PRO A 62 -16.53 -13.71 -16.56
C PRO A 62 -16.07 -13.28 -15.16
N THR A 63 -15.60 -14.23 -14.38
CA THR A 63 -15.09 -13.98 -13.04
C THR A 63 -13.71 -13.36 -13.16
N VAL A 64 -13.57 -12.15 -12.67
CA VAL A 64 -12.27 -11.49 -12.51
C VAL A 64 -11.42 -12.34 -11.57
N SER A 65 -10.19 -12.67 -11.95
CA SER A 65 -9.27 -13.43 -11.10
C SER A 65 -8.88 -12.62 -9.86
N LYS A 66 -8.42 -13.29 -8.79
CA LYS A 66 -7.94 -12.58 -7.57
C LYS A 66 -6.81 -11.60 -7.90
N VAL A 67 -5.89 -12.00 -8.79
CA VAL A 67 -4.75 -11.16 -9.20
C VAL A 67 -5.25 -9.94 -9.94
N GLU A 68 -6.10 -10.13 -10.94
CA GLU A 68 -6.68 -9.04 -11.71
C GLU A 68 -7.52 -8.10 -10.83
N ALA A 69 -8.31 -8.65 -9.91
CA ALA A 69 -9.10 -7.86 -8.98
C ALA A 69 -8.22 -7.00 -8.06
N ALA A 70 -7.12 -7.54 -7.54
CA ALA A 70 -6.18 -6.80 -6.71
C ALA A 70 -5.47 -5.69 -7.51
N GLU A 71 -5.08 -5.94 -8.77
CA GLU A 71 -4.44 -4.93 -9.63
C GLU A 71 -5.42 -3.80 -10.00
N LEU A 72 -6.61 -4.13 -10.45
CA LEU A 72 -7.64 -3.14 -10.82
C LEU A 72 -8.06 -2.29 -9.61
N TRP A 73 -8.21 -2.94 -8.46
CA TRP A 73 -8.58 -2.24 -7.23
C TRP A 73 -7.47 -1.29 -6.76
N ASP A 74 -6.21 -1.73 -6.76
CA ASP A 74 -5.08 -0.89 -6.38
C ASP A 74 -4.94 0.32 -7.33
N ALA A 75 -5.09 0.11 -8.64
CA ALA A 75 -5.08 1.19 -9.62
C ALA A 75 -6.17 2.22 -9.35
N PHE A 76 -7.41 1.77 -9.13
CA PHE A 76 -8.53 2.63 -8.79
C PHE A 76 -8.28 3.41 -7.49
N LEU A 77 -7.96 2.69 -6.41
CA LEU A 77 -7.77 3.27 -5.08
C LEU A 77 -6.62 4.28 -5.07
N THR A 78 -5.49 3.95 -5.70
CA THR A 78 -4.34 4.85 -5.78
C THR A 78 -4.69 6.16 -6.49
N ARG A 79 -5.42 6.09 -7.60
CA ARG A 79 -5.84 7.30 -8.33
C ARG A 79 -6.79 8.16 -7.54
N VAL A 80 -7.81 7.57 -6.93
CA VAL A 80 -8.80 8.30 -6.12
C VAL A 80 -8.13 8.92 -4.90
N VAL A 81 -7.30 8.16 -4.20
CA VAL A 81 -6.58 8.63 -3.00
C VAL A 81 -5.59 9.73 -3.36
N LYS A 82 -4.81 9.58 -4.45
CA LYS A 82 -3.88 10.61 -4.92
C LYS A 82 -4.61 11.91 -5.24
N HIS A 83 -5.75 11.84 -5.97
CA HIS A 83 -6.56 13.01 -6.29
C HIS A 83 -7.12 13.66 -5.01
N ALA A 84 -7.80 12.90 -4.16
CA ALA A 84 -8.41 13.43 -2.93
C ALA A 84 -7.36 14.03 -1.97
N ALA A 85 -6.23 13.37 -1.79
CA ALA A 85 -5.15 13.89 -0.94
C ALA A 85 -4.49 15.14 -1.54
N GLY A 86 -4.44 15.27 -2.88
CA GLY A 86 -3.93 16.45 -3.57
C GLY A 86 -4.79 17.70 -3.35
N GLU A 87 -6.10 17.52 -3.19
CA GLU A 87 -7.03 18.59 -2.88
C GLU A 87 -7.03 19.01 -1.40
N SER A 88 -6.40 18.25 -0.52
CA SER A 88 -6.33 18.55 0.91
C SER A 88 -5.08 19.36 1.25
N GLU A 89 -5.23 20.50 1.91
CA GLU A 89 -4.12 21.25 2.51
C GLU A 89 -3.71 20.68 3.87
N ASP A 90 -4.61 19.98 4.55
CA ASP A 90 -4.35 19.38 5.87
C ASP A 90 -3.47 18.13 5.78
N ALA A 91 -2.27 18.21 6.37
CA ALA A 91 -1.32 17.11 6.42
C ALA A 91 -1.85 15.89 7.19
N ALA A 92 -2.66 16.08 8.22
CA ALA A 92 -3.24 14.97 9.00
C ALA A 92 -4.25 14.21 8.14
N ARG A 93 -5.07 14.93 7.37
CA ARG A 93 -6.01 14.32 6.44
C ARG A 93 -5.30 13.55 5.32
N ARG A 94 -4.22 14.11 4.75
CA ARG A 94 -3.41 13.36 3.78
C ARG A 94 -2.92 12.04 4.36
N GLN A 95 -2.54 12.00 5.65
CA GLN A 95 -2.15 10.74 6.28
C GLN A 95 -3.32 9.76 6.44
N GLN A 96 -4.56 10.23 6.64
CA GLN A 96 -5.73 9.34 6.63
C GLN A 96 -5.94 8.71 5.24
N PHE A 97 -5.78 9.48 4.17
CA PHE A 97 -5.83 8.93 2.80
C PHE A 97 -4.72 7.92 2.54
N LEU A 98 -3.50 8.16 3.03
CA LEU A 98 -2.43 7.15 2.96
C LEU A 98 -2.80 5.87 3.73
N LEU A 99 -3.39 6.02 4.91
CA LEU A 99 -3.88 4.88 5.70
C LEU A 99 -4.92 4.06 4.92
N VAL A 100 -5.87 4.73 4.25
CA VAL A 100 -6.87 4.06 3.40
C VAL A 100 -6.19 3.31 2.26
N LEU A 101 -5.22 3.93 1.57
CA LEU A 101 -4.47 3.31 0.48
C LEU A 101 -3.72 2.05 0.94
N LEU A 102 -2.92 2.18 2.01
CA LEU A 102 -2.15 1.05 2.53
C LEU A 102 -3.06 -0.09 3.01
N SER A 103 -4.13 0.25 3.74
CA SER A 103 -5.10 -0.76 4.21
C SER A 103 -5.74 -1.52 3.05
N GLY A 104 -6.15 -0.81 1.98
CA GLY A 104 -6.72 -1.46 0.79
C GLY A 104 -5.72 -2.36 0.06
N ARG A 105 -4.44 -2.00 0.05
CA ARG A 105 -3.36 -2.84 -0.50
C ARG A 105 -3.10 -4.09 0.36
N TYR A 106 -3.19 -3.98 1.70
CA TYR A 106 -3.12 -5.14 2.58
C TYR A 106 -4.33 -6.07 2.39
N ASP A 107 -5.55 -5.53 2.22
CA ASP A 107 -6.72 -6.35 1.87
C ASP A 107 -6.49 -7.12 0.55
N GLY A 108 -5.85 -6.48 -0.43
CA GLY A 108 -5.45 -7.12 -1.68
C GLY A 108 -4.44 -8.26 -1.49
N LEU A 109 -3.44 -8.07 -0.62
CA LEU A 109 -2.49 -9.14 -0.28
C LEU A 109 -3.18 -10.31 0.44
N GLU A 110 -4.07 -10.03 1.39
CA GLU A 110 -4.85 -11.07 2.08
C GLU A 110 -5.72 -11.86 1.11
N LEU A 111 -6.35 -11.16 0.15
CA LEU A 111 -7.10 -11.80 -0.91
C LEU A 111 -6.23 -12.77 -1.74
N LEU A 112 -5.02 -12.34 -2.09
CA LEU A 112 -4.08 -13.15 -2.88
C LEU A 112 -3.56 -14.36 -2.09
N ALA A 113 -3.30 -14.19 -0.80
CA ALA A 113 -2.80 -15.24 0.08
C ALA A 113 -3.88 -16.28 0.47
N SER A 114 -5.16 -15.96 0.30
CA SER A 114 -6.26 -16.87 0.61
C SER A 114 -6.23 -18.09 -0.33
N GLU A 115 -6.18 -19.30 0.23
CA GLU A 115 -6.29 -20.55 -0.54
C GLU A 115 -7.72 -20.80 -1.03
N ALA A 116 -8.72 -20.35 -0.27
CA ALA A 116 -10.12 -20.53 -0.60
C ALA A 116 -10.53 -19.76 -1.86
N PRO A 117 -11.42 -20.31 -2.70
CA PRO A 117 -12.06 -19.55 -3.77
C PRO A 117 -12.82 -18.36 -3.18
N VAL A 118 -12.59 -17.17 -3.74
CA VAL A 118 -13.34 -15.97 -3.35
C VAL A 118 -14.26 -15.62 -4.51
N PRO A 119 -15.57 -15.82 -4.36
CA PRO A 119 -16.53 -15.35 -5.34
C PRO A 119 -16.49 -13.82 -5.37
N GLU A 120 -16.52 -13.22 -6.55
CA GLU A 120 -16.53 -11.77 -6.74
C GLU A 120 -15.41 -11.00 -5.98
N PRO A 121 -14.12 -11.31 -6.23
CA PRO A 121 -13.01 -10.73 -5.45
C PRO A 121 -12.94 -9.20 -5.55
N LEU A 122 -13.32 -8.62 -6.68
CA LEU A 122 -13.34 -7.17 -6.87
C LEU A 122 -14.42 -6.50 -6.00
N ARG A 123 -15.60 -7.14 -5.87
CA ARG A 123 -16.67 -6.70 -4.97
C ARG A 123 -16.19 -6.70 -3.52
N LYS A 124 -15.51 -7.76 -3.09
CA LYS A 124 -14.98 -7.85 -1.72
C LYS A 124 -14.04 -6.68 -1.42
N LEU A 125 -13.09 -6.40 -2.30
CA LEU A 125 -12.15 -5.29 -2.13
C LEU A 125 -12.86 -3.93 -2.13
N PHE A 126 -13.81 -3.73 -3.04
CA PHE A 126 -14.63 -2.51 -3.07
C PHE A 126 -15.33 -2.28 -1.72
N LEU A 127 -16.07 -3.25 -1.20
CA LEU A 127 -16.82 -3.10 0.04
C LEU A 127 -15.93 -2.76 1.23
N LEU A 128 -14.82 -3.51 1.42
CA LEU A 128 -13.89 -3.29 2.52
C LEU A 128 -13.25 -1.90 2.48
N SER A 129 -12.81 -1.48 1.31
CA SER A 129 -12.07 -0.20 1.17
C SER A 129 -13.02 0.99 1.07
N TRP A 130 -14.22 0.84 0.48
CA TRP A 130 -15.19 1.93 0.39
C TRP A 130 -15.67 2.37 1.78
N ASP A 131 -15.89 1.43 2.68
CA ASP A 131 -16.28 1.73 4.06
C ASP A 131 -15.23 2.56 4.82
N ARG A 132 -13.95 2.52 4.39
CA ARG A 132 -12.87 3.38 4.93
C ARG A 132 -12.70 4.69 4.14
N LEU A 133 -12.86 4.66 2.82
CA LEU A 133 -12.63 5.80 1.94
C LEU A 133 -13.76 6.83 2.02
N ALA A 134 -15.01 6.38 2.01
CA ALA A 134 -16.16 7.27 1.94
C ALA A 134 -16.26 8.27 3.11
N PRO A 135 -15.98 7.92 4.38
CA PRO A 135 -15.95 8.88 5.47
C PRO A 135 -14.93 10.01 5.25
N GLU A 136 -13.72 9.69 4.75
CA GLU A 136 -12.67 10.67 4.50
C GLU A 136 -13.04 11.60 3.34
N LEU A 137 -13.65 11.07 2.27
CA LEU A 137 -14.17 11.87 1.16
C LEU A 137 -15.31 12.80 1.62
N ARG A 138 -16.24 12.33 2.47
CA ARG A 138 -17.34 13.16 3.01
C ARG A 138 -16.80 14.32 3.83
N GLN A 139 -15.76 14.08 4.60
CA GLN A 139 -15.15 15.13 5.41
C GLN A 139 -14.44 16.15 4.52
N LEU A 140 -13.63 15.67 3.55
CA LEU A 140 -12.94 16.54 2.61
C LEU A 140 -13.91 17.41 1.80
N THR A 141 -14.99 16.84 1.28
CA THR A 141 -15.97 17.57 0.45
C THR A 141 -16.75 18.65 1.18
N LYS A 142 -16.78 18.65 2.52
CA LYS A 142 -17.37 19.73 3.31
C LYS A 142 -16.44 20.95 3.41
N GLU A 143 -15.14 20.74 3.24
CA GLU A 143 -14.09 21.75 3.39
C GLU A 143 -13.72 22.44 2.07
N LEU A 144 -14.14 21.84 0.95
CA LEU A 144 -13.79 22.31 -0.39
C LEU A 144 -14.98 23.02 -1.06
N ASP A 145 -14.73 24.21 -1.63
CA ASP A 145 -15.70 24.97 -2.46
C ASP A 145 -15.33 25.00 -3.96
N SER A 146 -14.48 24.09 -4.40
CA SER A 146 -13.89 24.05 -5.75
C SER A 146 -14.62 23.12 -6.71
N GLN A 147 -14.24 23.16 -8.00
CA GLN A 147 -14.68 22.17 -8.99
C GLN A 147 -14.26 20.74 -8.60
N ALA A 148 -13.11 20.59 -7.92
CA ALA A 148 -12.66 19.31 -7.36
C ALA A 148 -13.66 18.76 -6.34
N ALA A 149 -14.25 19.63 -5.50
CA ALA A 149 -15.30 19.21 -4.56
C ALA A 149 -16.51 18.61 -5.29
N LYS A 150 -16.89 19.16 -6.45
CA LYS A 150 -18.02 18.62 -7.24
C LYS A 150 -17.68 17.21 -7.76
N SER A 151 -16.48 17.02 -8.30
CA SER A 151 -16.01 15.72 -8.79
C SER A 151 -15.95 14.66 -7.68
N LEU A 152 -15.42 15.04 -6.52
CA LEU A 152 -15.35 14.16 -5.35
C LEU A 152 -16.73 13.84 -4.76
N ARG A 153 -17.68 14.80 -4.77
CA ARG A 153 -19.07 14.54 -4.39
C ARG A 153 -19.75 13.59 -5.35
N ALA A 154 -19.58 13.77 -6.67
CA ALA A 154 -20.11 12.86 -7.66
C ALA A 154 -19.56 11.43 -7.49
N LEU A 155 -18.25 11.30 -7.25
CA LEU A 155 -17.64 10.01 -6.93
C LEU A 155 -18.24 9.38 -5.66
N LEU A 156 -18.41 10.20 -4.60
CA LEU A 156 -18.95 9.74 -3.32
C LEU A 156 -20.40 9.26 -3.48
N GLU A 157 -21.25 10.03 -4.15
CA GLU A 157 -22.65 9.67 -4.41
C GLU A 157 -22.77 8.39 -5.24
N ALA A 158 -21.97 8.28 -6.32
CA ALA A 158 -21.98 7.11 -7.19
C ALA A 158 -21.45 5.86 -6.45
N GLY A 159 -20.41 6.00 -5.66
CA GLY A 159 -19.85 4.91 -4.85
C GLY A 159 -20.77 4.48 -3.71
N ASP A 160 -21.43 5.42 -3.04
CA ASP A 160 -22.44 5.11 -2.01
C ASP A 160 -23.66 4.40 -2.61
N ALA A 161 -24.13 4.83 -3.80
CA ALA A 161 -25.19 4.16 -4.51
C ALA A 161 -24.79 2.73 -4.89
N LEU A 162 -23.57 2.53 -5.40
CA LEU A 162 -23.04 1.21 -5.70
C LEU A 162 -22.91 0.35 -4.41
N ARG A 163 -22.45 0.95 -3.31
CA ARG A 163 -22.35 0.29 -1.99
C ARG A 163 -23.74 -0.13 -1.47
N ALA A 164 -24.72 0.75 -1.59
CA ALA A 164 -26.12 0.43 -1.19
C ALA A 164 -26.70 -0.67 -2.07
N ALA A 165 -26.49 -0.61 -3.39
CA ALA A 165 -26.93 -1.66 -4.31
C ALA A 165 -26.33 -3.04 -3.95
N GLN A 166 -25.09 -3.08 -3.43
CA GLN A 166 -24.47 -4.33 -2.98
C GLN A 166 -25.18 -4.95 -1.74
N ALA A 167 -25.83 -4.15 -0.89
CA ALA A 167 -26.61 -4.69 0.24
C ALA A 167 -27.85 -5.49 -0.23
N PHE A 168 -28.35 -5.22 -1.43
CA PHE A 168 -29.46 -5.93 -2.06
C PHE A 168 -29.00 -6.97 -3.10
N SER A 169 -27.70 -7.15 -3.28
CA SER A 169 -27.12 -7.85 -4.43
C SER A 169 -27.35 -9.36 -4.42
N ASP A 170 -27.61 -9.98 -3.27
CA ASP A 170 -28.03 -11.38 -3.22
C ASP A 170 -29.38 -11.59 -3.94
N ALA A 171 -30.19 -10.51 -4.08
CA ALA A 171 -31.46 -10.50 -4.76
C ALA A 171 -31.40 -9.93 -6.20
N ILE A 172 -30.55 -8.94 -6.50
CA ILE A 172 -30.61 -8.13 -7.74
C ILE A 172 -29.30 -8.17 -8.56
N GLY A 173 -28.17 -8.50 -7.94
CA GLY A 173 -26.93 -8.83 -8.61
C GLY A 173 -26.29 -7.76 -9.49
N LEU A 174 -26.14 -6.51 -9.02
CA LEU A 174 -25.30 -5.53 -9.74
C LEU A 174 -23.83 -5.84 -9.46
N PRO A 175 -23.04 -6.31 -10.45
CA PRO A 175 -21.67 -6.69 -10.22
C PRO A 175 -20.78 -5.43 -10.09
N VAL A 176 -19.79 -5.48 -9.20
CA VAL A 176 -18.63 -4.58 -9.27
C VAL A 176 -17.72 -5.11 -10.36
N THR A 177 -17.67 -4.42 -11.48
CA THR A 177 -16.90 -4.83 -12.66
C THR A 177 -15.72 -3.89 -12.89
N PRO A 178 -14.70 -4.28 -13.69
CA PRO A 178 -13.65 -3.38 -14.13
C PRO A 178 -14.21 -2.11 -14.82
N GLN A 179 -15.30 -2.25 -15.57
CA GLN A 179 -15.94 -1.11 -16.22
C GLN A 179 -16.56 -0.16 -15.21
N THR A 180 -17.25 -0.67 -14.18
CA THR A 180 -17.81 0.17 -13.10
C THR A 180 -16.72 0.98 -12.41
N LEU A 181 -15.54 0.38 -12.12
CA LEU A 181 -14.41 1.10 -11.53
C LEU A 181 -13.84 2.17 -12.47
N ARG A 182 -13.79 1.91 -13.79
CA ARG A 182 -13.36 2.92 -14.77
C ARG A 182 -14.29 4.13 -14.77
N GLU A 183 -15.60 3.91 -14.77
CA GLU A 183 -16.57 4.99 -14.75
C GLU A 183 -16.48 5.82 -13.45
N LEU A 184 -16.34 5.17 -12.30
CA LEU A 184 -16.11 5.87 -11.03
C LEU A 184 -14.81 6.69 -11.05
N ALA A 185 -13.71 6.12 -11.56
CA ALA A 185 -12.42 6.82 -11.63
C ALA A 185 -12.47 8.03 -12.58
N ARG A 186 -13.24 7.97 -13.66
CA ARG A 186 -13.40 9.09 -14.60
C ARG A 186 -14.08 10.32 -13.99
N LEU A 187 -14.83 10.17 -12.90
CA LEU A 187 -15.44 11.30 -12.20
C LEU A 187 -14.41 12.25 -11.59
N VAL A 188 -13.21 11.73 -11.24
CA VAL A 188 -12.14 12.50 -10.58
C VAL A 188 -10.91 12.73 -11.45
N LEU A 189 -10.87 12.15 -12.66
CA LEU A 189 -9.74 12.32 -13.57
C LEU A 189 -10.04 13.42 -14.61
N PRO A 190 -9.00 14.14 -15.08
CA PRO A 190 -9.17 15.11 -16.14
C PRO A 190 -9.67 14.45 -17.42
N ALA A 191 -10.49 15.21 -18.17
CA ALA A 191 -10.97 14.77 -19.48
C ALA A 191 -9.78 14.46 -20.41
N GLY A 192 -9.84 13.32 -21.12
CA GLY A 192 -8.76 12.88 -22.00
C GLY A 192 -7.66 12.06 -21.34
N ALA A 193 -7.72 11.82 -20.04
CA ALA A 193 -6.87 10.82 -19.40
C ALA A 193 -7.11 9.43 -20.04
N GLY A 194 -6.04 8.66 -20.26
CA GLY A 194 -6.11 7.30 -20.80
C GLY A 194 -6.95 6.35 -19.94
N ASP A 195 -6.69 5.03 -20.01
CA ASP A 195 -7.39 4.09 -19.12
C ASP A 195 -7.09 4.44 -17.65
N PRO A 196 -8.10 4.84 -16.85
CA PRO A 196 -7.90 5.22 -15.44
C PRO A 196 -7.37 4.07 -14.58
N LEU A 197 -7.52 2.84 -15.00
CA LEU A 197 -7.03 1.66 -14.29
C LEU A 197 -5.66 1.16 -14.80
N ALA A 198 -5.08 1.81 -15.81
CA ALA A 198 -3.70 1.54 -16.20
C ALA A 198 -2.75 2.15 -15.14
N TYR A 199 -2.27 1.31 -14.25
CA TYR A 199 -1.31 1.64 -13.21
C TYR A 199 -0.26 0.53 -13.13
N ASP A 200 0.99 0.90 -13.32
CA ASP A 200 2.11 -0.03 -13.19
C ASP A 200 2.79 0.09 -11.82
N LEU A 201 3.88 -0.62 -11.63
CA LEU A 201 4.69 -0.57 -10.42
C LEU A 201 5.74 0.55 -10.43
N ALA A 202 5.70 1.44 -11.42
CA ALA A 202 6.67 2.50 -11.56
C ALA A 202 6.63 3.47 -10.37
N LEU A 203 7.79 4.08 -10.11
CA LEU A 203 7.92 5.11 -9.08
C LEU A 203 7.10 6.35 -9.47
N ASP A 204 6.29 6.83 -8.54
CA ASP A 204 5.49 8.05 -8.66
C ASP A 204 6.04 9.12 -7.69
N PRO A 205 6.86 10.07 -8.15
CA PRO A 205 7.45 11.11 -7.31
C PRO A 205 6.40 12.00 -6.64
N ASP A 206 5.28 12.28 -7.34
CA ASP A 206 4.21 13.11 -6.78
C ASP A 206 3.51 12.42 -5.62
N LEU A 207 3.30 11.09 -5.72
CA LEU A 207 2.75 10.30 -4.64
C LEU A 207 3.64 10.36 -3.39
N ARG A 208 4.96 10.24 -3.56
CA ARG A 208 5.93 10.38 -2.46
C ARG A 208 5.89 11.75 -1.80
N LEU A 209 5.89 12.83 -2.60
CA LEU A 209 5.84 14.20 -2.10
C LEU A 209 4.53 14.46 -1.37
N LEU A 210 3.41 14.06 -1.95
CA LEU A 210 2.08 14.25 -1.39
C LEU A 210 1.93 13.66 0.02
N PHE A 211 2.49 12.46 0.22
CA PHE A 211 2.44 11.79 1.51
C PHE A 211 3.66 12.03 2.42
N GLY A 212 4.49 13.01 2.06
CA GLY A 212 5.60 13.45 2.89
C GLY A 212 6.78 12.46 2.96
N PHE A 213 6.96 11.61 1.95
CA PHE A 213 8.16 10.76 1.82
C PHE A 213 9.35 11.49 1.18
N GLY A 214 9.11 12.73 0.70
CA GLY A 214 10.14 13.50 0.02
C GLY A 214 10.43 12.99 -1.40
N PRO A 215 11.54 13.44 -2.00
CA PRO A 215 11.93 13.02 -3.34
C PRO A 215 12.22 11.50 -3.38
N PRO A 216 12.25 10.89 -4.57
CA PRO A 216 12.70 9.52 -4.74
C PRO A 216 14.07 9.27 -4.11
N LEU A 217 14.28 8.06 -3.59
CA LEU A 217 15.62 7.66 -3.16
C LEU A 217 16.59 7.73 -4.33
N PRO A 218 17.90 7.98 -4.07
CA PRO A 218 18.92 7.91 -5.11
C PRO A 218 18.83 6.60 -5.88
N ALA A 219 19.17 6.65 -7.17
CA ALA A 219 19.13 5.47 -8.02
C ALA A 219 19.93 4.32 -7.40
N ALA A 220 19.33 3.14 -7.41
CA ALA A 220 19.96 1.94 -6.90
C ALA A 220 21.24 1.60 -7.68
N GLN A 221 22.20 1.01 -6.99
CA GLN A 221 23.41 0.42 -7.58
C GLN A 221 23.29 -1.11 -7.51
N PRO A 222 22.71 -1.76 -8.52
CA PRO A 222 22.42 -3.18 -8.46
C PRO A 222 23.68 -4.00 -8.25
N SER A 223 23.55 -5.07 -7.46
CA SER A 223 24.62 -6.01 -7.18
C SER A 223 25.13 -6.70 -8.44
N GLY A 224 26.45 -6.74 -8.62
CA GLY A 224 27.10 -7.52 -9.66
C GLY A 224 26.83 -9.03 -9.53
N LEU A 225 26.48 -9.51 -8.32
CA LEU A 225 26.14 -10.91 -8.06
C LEU A 225 24.86 -11.38 -8.77
N LEU A 226 23.94 -10.46 -9.10
CA LEU A 226 22.68 -10.80 -9.78
C LEU A 226 22.87 -11.07 -11.28
N GLY A 227 24.01 -10.68 -11.86
CA GLY A 227 24.30 -10.86 -13.28
C GLY A 227 23.32 -10.10 -14.18
N SER A 228 23.33 -10.40 -15.47
CA SER A 228 22.43 -9.79 -16.47
C SER A 228 20.97 -10.29 -16.43
N SER A 229 20.58 -10.98 -15.38
CA SER A 229 19.23 -11.56 -15.24
C SER A 229 18.17 -10.60 -14.69
N LEU A 230 18.52 -9.34 -14.43
CA LEU A 230 17.51 -8.31 -14.16
C LEU A 230 16.79 -7.96 -15.46
N PRO A 231 15.44 -7.89 -15.49
CA PRO A 231 14.70 -7.58 -16.71
C PRO A 231 15.16 -6.26 -17.33
N ALA A 232 15.30 -6.21 -18.65
CA ALA A 232 15.71 -5.04 -19.43
C ALA A 232 14.83 -3.78 -19.24
N ALA A 233 13.70 -3.90 -18.57
CA ALA A 233 12.87 -2.77 -18.13
C ALA A 233 13.58 -1.76 -17.22
N MET A 234 14.78 -2.09 -16.72
CA MET A 234 15.60 -1.21 -15.88
C MET A 234 16.48 -0.23 -16.65
N ALA A 235 16.70 -0.45 -17.96
CA ALA A 235 17.66 0.32 -18.73
C ALA A 235 17.09 1.60 -19.37
N ASP A 236 15.77 1.75 -19.43
CA ASP A 236 15.13 2.78 -20.29
C ASP A 236 14.59 4.01 -19.53
N ASN A 237 14.88 4.14 -18.25
CA ASN A 237 14.38 5.28 -17.45
C ASN A 237 15.31 6.50 -17.48
N ARG A 238 16.00 6.74 -18.64
CA ARG A 238 16.88 7.92 -18.83
C ARG A 238 16.15 9.23 -19.20
N ASN A 239 14.84 9.22 -19.34
CA ASN A 239 14.08 10.35 -19.90
C ASN A 239 13.30 11.21 -18.90
N TRP A 240 13.65 11.26 -17.62
CA TRP A 240 12.91 12.17 -16.71
C TRP A 240 13.70 13.41 -16.28
N PHE A 241 14.40 14.06 -17.18
CA PHE A 241 14.86 15.43 -17.01
C PHE A 241 13.82 16.42 -17.56
N ILE A 242 12.63 16.47 -16.98
CA ILE A 242 11.81 17.68 -17.05
C ILE A 242 11.69 18.20 -15.62
N ALA A 243 12.62 19.08 -15.29
CA ALA A 243 12.61 19.85 -14.06
C ALA A 243 11.41 20.80 -14.08
N THR A 244 10.36 20.46 -13.37
CA THR A 244 9.45 21.47 -12.84
C THR A 244 10.17 22.15 -11.70
N ALA A 245 10.36 23.48 -11.83
CA ALA A 245 11.10 24.32 -10.92
C ALA A 245 10.36 24.53 -9.58
N PHE A 246 10.32 23.50 -8.78
CA PHE A 246 10.25 23.63 -7.34
C PHE A 246 11.64 23.28 -6.83
N ALA A 247 12.23 24.18 -6.03
CA ALA A 247 13.51 23.91 -5.36
C ALA A 247 13.29 22.73 -4.39
N ALA A 248 13.34 21.52 -4.94
CA ALA A 248 13.38 20.31 -4.12
C ALA A 248 14.67 20.40 -3.28
N PRO A 249 14.62 20.16 -1.96
CA PRO A 249 15.83 20.03 -1.17
C PRO A 249 16.73 19.01 -1.90
N ALA A 250 18.01 19.37 -2.08
CA ALA A 250 18.97 18.53 -2.77
C ALA A 250 18.89 17.10 -2.20
N PRO A 251 18.88 16.05 -3.05
CA PRO A 251 18.89 14.69 -2.56
C PRO A 251 20.07 14.58 -1.61
N LEU A 252 19.83 14.11 -0.37
CA LEU A 252 20.91 13.86 0.59
C LEU A 252 21.85 12.87 -0.10
N LEU A 253 22.98 13.39 -0.57
CA LEU A 253 24.04 12.58 -1.14
C LEU A 253 24.42 11.57 -0.05
N ILE A 254 24.29 10.30 -0.35
CA ILE A 254 24.90 9.25 0.50
C ILE A 254 26.37 9.64 0.53
N ASP A 255 26.94 9.85 1.71
CA ASP A 255 28.34 10.18 1.83
C ASP A 255 29.20 9.13 1.09
N PRO A 256 30.35 9.51 0.51
CA PRO A 256 31.16 8.61 -0.31
C PRO A 256 31.58 7.32 0.38
N GLU A 257 31.78 7.35 1.72
CA GLU A 257 32.17 6.18 2.49
C GLU A 257 30.99 5.20 2.62
N THR A 258 29.79 5.72 2.90
CA THR A 258 28.56 4.89 2.94
C THR A 258 28.26 4.29 1.57
N ALA A 259 28.46 5.06 0.49
CA ALA A 259 28.32 4.55 -0.87
C ALA A 259 29.34 3.45 -1.20
N ALA A 260 30.59 3.60 -0.78
CA ALA A 260 31.62 2.57 -0.95
C ALA A 260 31.32 1.32 -0.14
N LEU A 261 30.86 1.48 1.11
CA LEU A 261 30.45 0.38 1.98
C LEU A 261 29.24 -0.37 1.36
N ALA A 262 28.26 0.35 0.85
CA ALA A 262 27.07 -0.24 0.20
C ALA A 262 27.46 -1.08 -1.02
N ARG A 263 28.34 -0.53 -1.90
CA ARG A 263 28.84 -1.31 -3.06
C ARG A 263 29.52 -2.61 -2.63
N ARG A 264 30.39 -2.56 -1.61
CA ARG A 264 31.05 -3.76 -1.09
C ARG A 264 30.04 -4.79 -0.57
N LEU A 265 29.03 -4.34 0.17
CA LEU A 265 28.00 -5.21 0.74
C LEU A 265 27.03 -5.74 -0.33
N ASN A 266 26.81 -5.01 -1.40
CA ASN A 266 26.00 -5.47 -2.53
C ASN A 266 26.63 -6.69 -3.23
N ASP A 267 27.95 -6.76 -3.27
CA ASP A 267 28.67 -7.87 -3.92
C ASP A 267 29.11 -8.95 -2.91
N TRP A 268 28.58 -8.94 -1.70
CA TRP A 268 28.98 -9.85 -0.63
C TRP A 268 27.84 -10.82 -0.25
N LEU A 269 28.04 -12.08 -0.59
CA LEU A 269 27.20 -13.19 -0.11
C LEU A 269 27.91 -13.87 1.07
N PRO A 270 27.60 -13.52 2.33
CA PRO A 270 28.41 -13.91 3.47
C PRO A 270 28.35 -15.41 3.74
N THR A 271 29.50 -15.99 4.05
CA THR A 271 29.65 -17.32 4.64
C THR A 271 29.92 -17.20 6.14
N ARG A 272 29.99 -18.30 6.88
CA ARG A 272 30.33 -18.29 8.32
C ARG A 272 31.68 -17.66 8.61
N SER A 273 32.68 -17.91 7.77
CA SER A 273 34.03 -17.36 7.90
C SER A 273 34.06 -15.84 7.76
N ASP A 274 33.11 -15.26 7.05
CA ASP A 274 33.06 -13.85 6.72
C ASP A 274 32.36 -13.01 7.81
N LEU A 275 31.63 -13.65 8.74
CA LEU A 275 30.80 -12.96 9.72
C LEU A 275 31.54 -11.94 10.58
N PRO A 276 32.79 -12.19 11.04
CA PRO A 276 33.54 -11.21 11.82
C PRO A 276 33.78 -9.88 11.10
N GLU A 277 33.81 -9.90 9.77
CA GLU A 277 33.99 -8.71 8.94
C GLU A 277 32.64 -8.18 8.39
N TYR A 278 31.76 -9.07 7.94
CA TYR A 278 30.48 -8.73 7.36
C TYR A 278 29.52 -8.05 8.35
N LEU A 279 29.36 -8.61 9.56
CA LEU A 279 28.38 -8.11 10.52
C LEU A 279 28.69 -6.69 11.02
N PRO A 280 29.93 -6.31 11.39
CA PRO A 280 30.25 -4.93 11.71
C PRO A 280 30.02 -3.97 10.54
N ALA A 281 30.35 -4.40 9.30
CA ALA A 281 30.12 -3.61 8.10
C ALA A 281 28.62 -3.36 7.86
N MET A 282 27.79 -4.39 7.99
CA MET A 282 26.33 -4.26 7.86
C MET A 282 25.72 -3.41 8.97
N ARG A 283 26.19 -3.56 10.21
CA ARG A 283 25.79 -2.69 11.33
C ARG A 283 26.02 -1.22 10.99
N VAL A 284 27.23 -0.88 10.54
CA VAL A 284 27.56 0.52 10.16
C VAL A 284 26.65 1.01 9.05
N LEU A 285 26.36 0.19 8.03
CA LEU A 285 25.43 0.57 6.96
C LEU A 285 24.03 0.86 7.52
N LEU A 286 23.49 0.00 8.37
CA LEU A 286 22.15 0.16 8.95
C LEU A 286 22.07 1.39 9.87
N GLN A 287 23.10 1.65 10.69
CA GLN A 287 23.16 2.85 11.55
C GLN A 287 23.20 4.13 10.73
N ARG A 288 24.10 4.22 9.73
CA ARG A 288 24.17 5.39 8.82
C ARG A 288 22.87 5.57 8.03
N THR A 289 22.22 4.47 7.64
CA THR A 289 20.91 4.50 6.97
C THR A 289 19.84 5.07 7.88
N ALA A 290 19.79 4.67 9.15
CA ALA A 290 18.86 5.21 10.13
C ALA A 290 19.08 6.72 10.33
N ASP A 291 20.34 7.15 10.52
CA ASP A 291 20.70 8.56 10.72
C ASP A 291 20.36 9.44 9.52
N ALA A 292 20.73 9.01 8.33
CA ALA A 292 20.42 9.72 7.09
C ALA A 292 18.91 9.81 6.85
N THR A 293 18.15 8.76 7.18
CA THR A 293 16.70 8.79 7.07
C THR A 293 16.09 9.74 8.08
N TRP A 294 16.55 9.72 9.33
CA TRP A 294 16.09 10.65 10.37
C TRP A 294 16.26 12.11 9.93
N GLN A 295 17.45 12.48 9.49
CA GLN A 295 17.76 13.84 9.01
C GLN A 295 16.91 14.23 7.79
N GLN A 296 16.73 13.33 6.83
CA GLN A 296 15.90 13.58 5.66
C GLN A 296 14.44 13.80 6.05
N ARG A 297 13.90 13.00 6.97
CA ARG A 297 12.51 13.14 7.41
C ARG A 297 12.29 14.47 8.15
N GLU A 298 13.27 14.92 8.90
CA GLU A 298 13.27 16.23 9.52
C GLU A 298 13.25 17.35 8.47
N SER A 299 14.10 17.27 7.44
CA SER A 299 14.20 18.29 6.38
C SER A 299 12.92 18.44 5.54
N VAL A 300 12.08 17.41 5.46
CA VAL A 300 10.77 17.44 4.78
C VAL A 300 9.59 17.69 5.73
N GLY A 301 9.86 18.21 6.94
CA GLY A 301 8.82 18.56 7.92
C GLY A 301 8.17 17.34 8.60
N ARG A 302 8.86 16.20 8.63
CA ARG A 302 8.37 14.96 9.24
C ARG A 302 9.20 14.54 10.45
N ALA A 303 9.70 15.51 11.21
CA ALA A 303 10.48 15.29 12.42
C ALA A 303 9.72 14.45 13.46
N ILE A 304 10.49 13.70 14.23
CA ILE A 304 10.09 13.08 15.50
C ILE A 304 10.93 13.74 16.58
N GLU A 305 10.42 13.80 17.82
CA GLU A 305 11.16 14.37 18.95
C GLU A 305 12.51 13.66 19.13
N PRO A 306 13.62 14.43 19.37
CA PRO A 306 14.98 13.88 19.39
C PRO A 306 15.20 12.72 20.37
N GLN A 307 14.42 12.66 21.44
CA GLN A 307 14.49 11.59 22.45
C GLN A 307 14.18 10.19 21.91
N PHE A 308 13.53 10.10 20.73
CA PHE A 308 13.22 8.83 20.08
C PHE A 308 14.26 8.41 19.03
N ASN A 309 15.35 9.17 18.87
CA ASN A 309 16.36 8.86 17.84
C ASN A 309 17.05 7.51 18.10
N GLU A 310 17.44 7.23 19.35
CA GLU A 310 18.05 5.95 19.72
C GLU A 310 17.08 4.80 19.51
N LEU A 311 15.84 4.92 20.00
CA LEU A 311 14.78 3.92 19.74
C LEU A 311 14.63 3.64 18.25
N TYR A 312 14.66 4.67 17.41
CA TYR A 312 14.52 4.51 15.97
C TYR A 312 15.71 3.77 15.34
N ARG A 313 16.95 4.07 15.76
CA ARG A 313 18.14 3.31 15.33
C ARG A 313 18.02 1.83 15.70
N ASP A 314 17.62 1.55 16.94
CA ASP A 314 17.42 0.18 17.43
C ASP A 314 16.32 -0.55 16.66
N LEU A 315 15.25 0.16 16.31
CA LEU A 315 14.19 -0.34 15.44
C LEU A 315 14.71 -0.78 14.07
N VAL A 316 15.55 0.02 13.42
CA VAL A 316 16.09 -0.31 12.09
C VAL A 316 16.97 -1.56 12.17
N LEU A 317 17.87 -1.64 13.15
CA LEU A 317 18.76 -2.79 13.36
C LEU A 317 17.97 -4.07 13.67
N SER A 318 17.04 -3.99 14.62
CA SER A 318 16.26 -5.14 15.08
C SER A 318 15.27 -5.63 14.02
N THR A 319 14.70 -4.72 13.24
CA THR A 319 13.82 -5.10 12.12
C THR A 319 14.62 -5.82 11.03
N ALA A 320 15.75 -5.29 10.59
CA ALA A 320 16.62 -5.99 9.64
C ALA A 320 17.06 -7.38 10.14
N TRP A 321 17.33 -7.50 11.44
CA TRP A 321 17.64 -8.80 12.07
C TRP A 321 16.42 -9.74 12.00
N GLN A 322 15.23 -9.26 12.36
CA GLN A 322 14.02 -10.08 12.36
C GLN A 322 13.64 -10.55 10.95
N GLU A 323 13.76 -9.67 9.96
CA GLU A 323 13.27 -9.91 8.60
C GLU A 323 14.21 -10.76 7.75
N SER A 324 15.52 -10.57 7.86
CA SER A 324 16.49 -11.19 6.95
C SER A 324 17.76 -11.72 7.60
N CYS A 325 17.91 -11.56 8.92
CA CYS A 325 19.21 -11.77 9.56
C CYS A 325 20.35 -10.93 8.91
N TRP A 326 20.05 -9.68 8.58
CA TRP A 326 20.96 -8.72 7.93
C TRP A 326 21.48 -9.17 6.56
N ARG A 327 20.66 -9.87 5.77
CA ARG A 327 21.03 -10.33 4.43
C ARG A 327 20.14 -9.73 3.38
N GLN A 328 20.72 -9.21 2.28
CA GLN A 328 20.00 -8.80 1.10
C GLN A 328 19.77 -9.98 0.15
N PHE A 329 20.78 -10.85 0.02
CA PHE A 329 20.81 -11.92 -0.96
C PHE A 329 20.98 -13.29 -0.32
N VAL A 330 20.50 -14.30 -1.05
CA VAL A 330 20.73 -15.73 -0.76
C VAL A 330 21.07 -16.48 -2.04
N ARG A 331 21.76 -17.63 -1.89
CA ARG A 331 21.94 -18.58 -2.98
C ARG A 331 20.82 -19.61 -2.95
N HIS A 332 20.01 -19.65 -3.99
CA HIS A 332 18.96 -20.66 -4.16
C HIS A 332 19.12 -21.36 -5.50
N LYS A 333 19.20 -22.70 -5.49
CA LYS A 333 19.42 -23.52 -6.72
C LYS A 333 20.61 -23.04 -7.56
N GLY A 334 21.72 -22.68 -6.91
CA GLY A 334 22.95 -22.21 -7.57
C GLY A 334 22.95 -20.75 -8.02
N LYS A 335 21.80 -20.07 -8.02
CA LYS A 335 21.68 -18.65 -8.41
C LYS A 335 21.61 -17.74 -7.19
N VAL A 336 22.25 -16.58 -7.28
CA VAL A 336 22.10 -15.51 -6.27
C VAL A 336 20.81 -14.76 -6.60
N GLN A 337 20.01 -14.51 -5.57
CA GLN A 337 18.77 -13.77 -5.69
C GLN A 337 18.50 -12.98 -4.41
N PRO A 338 17.69 -11.91 -4.44
CA PRO A 338 17.25 -11.26 -3.21
C PRO A 338 16.49 -12.26 -2.34
N ILE A 339 16.62 -12.13 -1.01
CA ILE A 339 15.75 -12.86 -0.10
C ILE A 339 14.32 -12.47 -0.39
N GLN A 340 13.44 -13.45 -0.54
CA GLN A 340 12.03 -13.21 -0.80
C GLN A 340 11.16 -14.07 0.09
N SER A 341 10.16 -13.47 0.75
CA SER A 341 9.15 -14.21 1.50
C SER A 341 8.12 -14.87 0.59
N GLY A 342 7.36 -15.84 1.13
CA GLY A 342 6.30 -16.53 0.39
C GLY A 342 5.20 -15.58 -0.16
N VAL A 343 5.04 -14.41 0.42
CA VAL A 343 4.05 -13.39 0.00
C VAL A 343 4.67 -12.26 -0.83
N GLY A 344 5.99 -12.33 -1.13
CA GLY A 344 6.66 -11.43 -2.06
C GLY A 344 7.35 -10.22 -1.45
N ALA A 345 7.56 -10.16 -0.12
CA ALA A 345 8.45 -9.17 0.49
C ALA A 345 9.90 -9.46 0.11
N VAL A 346 10.74 -8.43 -0.08
CA VAL A 346 12.08 -8.59 -0.66
C VAL A 346 13.19 -7.91 0.14
N GLY A 347 14.36 -8.53 0.15
CA GLY A 347 15.64 -7.97 0.56
C GLY A 347 15.85 -7.87 2.07
N LEU A 348 16.81 -7.02 2.44
CA LEU A 348 17.30 -6.81 3.81
C LEU A 348 16.21 -6.51 4.83
N MET A 349 15.31 -5.59 4.47
CA MET A 349 14.21 -5.14 5.31
C MET A 349 12.88 -5.81 4.97
N GLN A 350 12.85 -6.78 4.05
CA GLN A 350 11.63 -7.46 3.59
C GLN A 350 10.50 -6.48 3.23
N VAL A 351 10.83 -5.49 2.40
CA VAL A 351 9.84 -4.52 1.93
C VAL A 351 8.90 -5.17 0.94
N TYR A 352 7.58 -4.92 1.06
CA TYR A 352 6.56 -5.45 0.15
C TYR A 352 6.38 -4.52 -1.07
N PRO A 353 6.85 -4.89 -2.28
CA PRO A 353 6.69 -4.04 -3.45
C PRO A 353 5.23 -3.72 -3.77
N ARG A 354 4.30 -4.67 -3.58
CA ARG A 354 2.86 -4.45 -3.82
C ARG A 354 2.23 -3.44 -2.87
N ILE A 355 2.65 -3.41 -1.60
CA ILE A 355 2.15 -2.43 -0.62
C ILE A 355 2.71 -1.04 -0.93
N TRP A 356 3.99 -0.96 -1.30
CA TRP A 356 4.71 0.28 -1.49
C TRP A 356 4.85 0.69 -2.96
N ARG A 357 3.91 0.25 -3.82
CA ARG A 357 3.81 0.66 -5.22
C ARG A 357 3.83 2.18 -5.35
N GLY A 358 4.61 2.69 -6.29
CA GLY A 358 4.76 4.12 -6.52
C GLY A 358 5.71 4.83 -5.56
N PHE A 359 5.99 4.28 -4.37
CA PHE A 359 6.91 4.89 -3.40
C PHE A 359 8.36 4.51 -3.60
N TYR A 360 8.64 3.30 -4.06
CA TYR A 360 9.99 2.77 -4.23
C TYR A 360 10.15 2.03 -5.55
N ASP A 361 11.33 2.18 -6.15
CA ASP A 361 11.72 1.39 -7.31
C ASP A 361 11.90 -0.08 -6.90
N VAL A 362 11.14 -0.96 -7.55
CA VAL A 362 11.14 -2.41 -7.27
C VAL A 362 12.50 -3.02 -7.52
N ALA A 363 13.18 -2.56 -8.56
CA ALA A 363 14.49 -3.05 -8.91
C ALA A 363 15.54 -2.66 -7.86
N GLY A 364 15.46 -1.44 -7.33
CA GLY A 364 16.29 -1.01 -6.21
C GLY A 364 16.03 -1.84 -4.95
N LEU A 365 14.76 -2.11 -4.62
CA LEU A 365 14.43 -2.98 -3.49
C LEU A 365 15.02 -4.38 -3.61
N GLN A 366 15.08 -4.93 -4.81
CA GLN A 366 15.61 -6.26 -5.08
C GLN A 366 17.13 -6.31 -5.19
N GLY A 367 17.72 -5.30 -5.83
CA GLY A 367 19.10 -5.34 -6.29
C GLY A 367 20.11 -4.59 -5.43
N ASP A 368 19.70 -3.75 -4.49
CA ASP A 368 20.59 -2.87 -3.73
C ASP A 368 20.31 -2.88 -2.24
N VAL A 369 21.31 -3.27 -1.45
CA VAL A 369 21.22 -3.38 0.02
C VAL A 369 20.96 -2.04 0.68
N ALA A 370 21.60 -0.96 0.21
CA ALA A 370 21.42 0.37 0.77
C ALA A 370 20.06 0.96 0.40
N TYR A 371 19.62 0.74 -0.84
CA TYR A 371 18.28 1.16 -1.27
C TYR A 371 17.18 0.47 -0.48
N ASN A 372 17.27 -0.86 -0.31
CA ASN A 372 16.32 -1.63 0.48
C ASN A 372 16.34 -1.21 1.96
N GLY A 373 17.54 -1.03 2.53
CA GLY A 373 17.72 -0.52 3.91
C GLY A 373 17.04 0.82 4.12
N ARG A 374 17.24 1.78 3.20
CA ARG A 374 16.62 3.11 3.29
C ARG A 374 15.10 3.08 3.12
N ALA A 375 14.60 2.28 2.18
CA ALA A 375 13.16 2.11 2.02
C ALA A 375 12.52 1.57 3.30
N GLY A 376 13.10 0.53 3.90
CA GLY A 376 12.62 -0.02 5.17
C GLY A 376 12.71 0.98 6.33
N ALA A 377 13.80 1.75 6.41
CA ALA A 377 13.98 2.78 7.43
C ALA A 377 12.93 3.91 7.27
N GLU A 378 12.66 4.41 6.05
CA GLU A 378 11.60 5.39 5.81
C GLU A 378 10.22 4.88 6.22
N ILE A 379 9.93 3.61 5.93
CA ILE A 379 8.66 2.96 6.31
C ILE A 379 8.55 2.85 7.84
N LEU A 380 9.63 2.44 8.53
CA LEU A 380 9.65 2.38 10.00
C LEU A 380 9.47 3.75 10.61
N HIS A 381 10.12 4.80 10.08
CA HIS A 381 9.94 6.17 10.54
C HIS A 381 8.48 6.62 10.40
N HIS A 382 7.86 6.33 9.25
CA HIS A 382 6.45 6.62 9.01
C HIS A 382 5.55 5.92 10.03
N TYR A 383 5.76 4.63 10.28
CA TYR A 383 4.95 3.89 11.24
C TYR A 383 5.19 4.30 12.69
N LEU A 384 6.42 4.62 13.05
CA LEU A 384 6.72 5.17 14.38
C LEU A 384 6.00 6.50 14.61
N ARG A 385 6.14 7.44 13.66
CA ARG A 385 5.60 8.80 13.78
C ARG A 385 4.09 8.84 13.67
N ASP A 386 3.57 8.29 12.57
CA ASP A 386 2.18 8.52 12.16
C ASP A 386 1.20 7.49 12.75
N TYR A 387 1.72 6.42 13.37
CA TYR A 387 0.92 5.39 14.02
C TYR A 387 1.26 5.25 15.51
N ALA A 388 2.44 4.77 15.86
CA ALA A 388 2.74 4.45 17.25
C ALA A 388 2.75 5.69 18.15
N LEU A 389 3.46 6.75 17.78
CA LEU A 389 3.50 8.02 18.53
C LEU A 389 2.17 8.76 18.43
N ALA A 390 1.56 8.86 17.25
CA ALA A 390 0.30 9.55 17.04
C ALA A 390 -0.85 8.93 17.86
N ARG A 391 -0.82 7.61 18.08
CA ARG A 391 -1.78 6.88 18.92
C ARG A 391 -1.36 6.78 20.39
N ARG A 392 -0.25 7.41 20.76
CA ARG A 392 0.29 7.43 22.13
C ARG A 392 0.47 6.02 22.73
N GLU A 393 1.01 5.10 21.97
CA GLU A 393 1.15 3.69 22.39
C GLU A 393 1.97 3.55 23.68
N ALA A 394 3.04 4.34 23.87
CA ALA A 394 3.80 4.35 25.12
C ALA A 394 2.95 4.76 26.34
N ALA A 395 2.07 5.76 26.19
CA ALA A 395 1.21 6.21 27.29
C ALA A 395 0.12 5.17 27.62
N THR A 396 -0.31 4.39 26.62
CA THR A 396 -1.33 3.36 26.79
C THR A 396 -0.79 2.11 27.44
N ALA A 397 0.47 1.74 27.13
CA ALA A 397 1.11 0.51 27.60
C ALA A 397 2.15 0.75 28.72
N GLY A 398 2.56 2.00 28.95
CA GLY A 398 3.44 2.40 30.05
C GLY A 398 4.94 2.24 29.78
N ASP A 399 5.37 1.79 28.59
CA ASP A 399 6.78 1.53 28.27
C ASP A 399 7.16 2.09 26.88
N ALA A 400 8.36 2.67 26.78
CA ALA A 400 8.96 3.09 25.51
C ALA A 400 9.21 1.89 24.55
N ASP A 401 9.48 0.70 25.07
CA ASP A 401 9.66 -0.50 24.27
C ASP A 401 8.37 -0.92 23.55
N ASP A 402 7.20 -0.53 24.07
CA ASP A 402 5.92 -0.74 23.42
C ASP A 402 5.75 0.10 22.14
N LEU A 403 6.42 1.25 22.03
CA LEU A 403 6.52 1.98 20.76
C LEU A 403 7.24 1.15 19.68
N ALA A 404 8.32 0.48 20.06
CA ALA A 404 9.05 -0.39 19.15
C ALA A 404 8.20 -1.58 18.71
N ARG A 405 7.50 -2.22 19.67
CA ARG A 405 6.59 -3.36 19.40
C ARG A 405 5.43 -2.96 18.50
N ALA A 406 4.79 -1.81 18.80
CA ALA A 406 3.70 -1.28 18.00
C ALA A 406 4.15 -0.95 16.57
N THR A 407 5.29 -0.27 16.44
CA THR A 407 5.87 0.10 15.14
C THR A 407 6.18 -1.14 14.30
N TYR A 408 6.84 -2.14 14.90
CA TYR A 408 7.14 -3.38 14.20
C TYR A 408 5.87 -4.18 13.86
N ALA A 409 4.87 -4.20 14.74
CA ALA A 409 3.61 -4.89 14.47
C ALA A 409 2.90 -4.33 13.22
N VAL A 410 2.92 -2.99 13.06
CA VAL A 410 2.40 -2.33 11.84
C VAL A 410 3.30 -2.63 10.64
N TYR A 411 4.61 -2.60 10.81
CA TYR A 411 5.56 -2.91 9.73
C TYR A 411 5.33 -4.32 9.16
N ASN A 412 5.19 -5.30 10.03
CA ASN A 412 5.02 -6.70 9.67
C ASN A 412 3.62 -7.05 9.15
N GLY A 413 2.56 -6.46 9.73
CA GLY A 413 1.17 -6.85 9.45
C GLY A 413 0.28 -5.76 8.85
N GLY A 414 0.78 -4.53 8.75
CA GLY A 414 0.02 -3.38 8.27
C GLY A 414 -0.74 -2.63 9.38
N PRO A 415 -1.43 -1.54 9.00
CA PRO A 415 -2.04 -0.57 9.94
C PRO A 415 -2.98 -1.17 10.98
N GLY A 416 -3.69 -2.24 10.64
CA GLY A 416 -4.61 -2.92 11.55
C GLY A 416 -3.95 -3.67 12.71
N HIS A 417 -2.62 -3.81 12.70
CA HIS A 417 -1.87 -4.58 13.68
C HIS A 417 -1.22 -3.75 14.79
N LEU A 418 -1.47 -2.44 14.87
CA LEU A 418 -0.79 -1.53 15.78
C LEU A 418 -0.74 -2.02 17.24
N ASN A 419 -1.83 -2.57 17.75
CA ASN A 419 -1.96 -3.03 19.13
C ASN A 419 -2.00 -4.55 19.29
N ARG A 420 -1.63 -5.32 18.23
CA ARG A 420 -1.77 -6.79 18.23
C ARG A 420 -0.92 -7.45 19.32
N TYR A 421 0.25 -6.89 19.64
CA TYR A 421 1.20 -7.46 20.59
C TYR A 421 0.66 -7.54 22.03
N ARG A 422 -0.37 -6.75 22.37
CA ARG A 422 -1.03 -6.74 23.70
C ARG A 422 -2.42 -7.39 23.71
N GLN A 423 -2.87 -7.93 22.57
CA GLN A 423 -4.18 -8.60 22.52
C GLN A 423 -4.14 -9.97 23.21
N ALA A 424 -5.07 -10.19 24.17
CA ALA A 424 -5.13 -11.44 24.93
C ALA A 424 -5.38 -12.68 24.04
N LYS A 425 -6.12 -12.51 22.93
CA LYS A 425 -6.47 -13.58 21.97
C LYS A 425 -5.70 -13.48 20.66
N GLN A 426 -4.39 -13.16 20.75
CA GLN A 426 -3.55 -13.11 19.57
C GLN A 426 -3.32 -14.54 19.00
N ARG A 427 -3.29 -14.68 17.66
CA ARG A 427 -2.89 -15.91 16.97
C ARG A 427 -1.50 -16.34 17.39
N ALA A 428 -1.25 -17.64 17.51
CA ALA A 428 0.01 -18.18 18.04
C ALA A 428 1.22 -17.78 17.19
N ASP A 429 1.08 -17.81 15.85
CA ASP A 429 2.12 -17.39 14.90
C ASP A 429 2.50 -15.91 15.05
N LEU A 430 1.52 -15.02 15.18
CA LEU A 430 1.76 -13.58 15.38
C LEU A 430 2.42 -13.32 16.75
N ARG A 431 2.04 -14.08 17.78
CA ARG A 431 2.65 -13.97 19.10
C ARG A 431 4.13 -14.39 19.07
N GLU A 432 4.44 -15.47 18.32
CA GLU A 432 5.83 -15.90 18.12
C GLU A 432 6.66 -14.84 17.43
N ILE A 433 6.12 -14.22 16.35
CA ILE A 433 6.75 -13.12 15.62
C ILE A 433 7.05 -11.95 16.56
N ASP A 434 6.05 -11.46 17.31
CA ASP A 434 6.19 -10.30 18.20
C ASP A 434 7.15 -10.59 19.36
N SER A 435 7.16 -11.81 19.90
CA SER A 435 8.08 -12.23 20.96
C SER A 435 9.52 -12.35 20.42
N SER A 436 9.68 -12.87 19.22
CA SER A 436 10.98 -12.96 18.55
C SER A 436 11.58 -11.59 18.27
N PHE A 437 10.73 -10.65 17.77
CA PHE A 437 11.14 -9.27 17.55
C PHE A 437 11.58 -8.59 18.85
N LEU A 438 10.76 -8.67 19.91
CA LEU A 438 11.09 -8.06 21.20
C LEU A 438 12.44 -8.54 21.74
N LYS A 439 12.73 -9.85 21.67
CA LYS A 439 14.04 -10.40 22.10
C LYS A 439 15.20 -9.76 21.33
N LYS A 440 15.07 -9.60 20.03
CA LYS A 440 16.10 -8.99 19.17
C LYS A 440 16.26 -7.51 19.44
N TYR A 441 15.14 -6.80 19.62
CA TYR A 441 15.13 -5.38 19.95
C TYR A 441 15.84 -5.13 21.31
N LEU A 442 15.52 -5.90 22.34
CA LEU A 442 16.21 -5.79 23.63
C LEU A 442 17.71 -6.13 23.52
N ALA A 443 18.07 -7.14 22.73
CA ALA A 443 19.48 -7.45 22.48
C ALA A 443 20.22 -6.30 21.79
N VAL A 444 19.57 -5.60 20.84
CA VAL A 444 20.13 -4.39 20.20
C VAL A 444 20.32 -3.28 21.22
N LYS A 445 19.33 -2.99 22.06
CA LYS A 445 19.43 -2.00 23.16
C LYS A 445 20.58 -2.26 24.12
N GLU A 446 20.91 -3.54 24.33
CA GLU A 446 22.00 -3.97 25.20
C GLU A 446 23.37 -4.00 24.48
N GLY A 447 23.46 -3.54 23.21
CA GLY A 447 24.69 -3.58 22.42
C GLY A 447 25.09 -4.98 21.96
N LYS A 448 24.15 -5.92 21.92
CA LYS A 448 24.36 -7.34 21.54
C LYS A 448 23.86 -7.63 20.11
N GLU A 449 23.73 -6.63 19.26
CA GLU A 449 23.19 -6.75 17.91
C GLU A 449 23.98 -7.72 17.01
N LEU A 450 25.29 -7.93 17.30
CA LEU A 450 26.11 -8.90 16.56
C LEU A 450 25.70 -10.37 16.85
N GLU A 451 24.84 -10.62 17.83
CA GLU A 451 24.21 -11.93 18.00
C GLU A 451 23.35 -12.36 16.80
N VAL A 452 23.05 -11.44 15.87
CA VAL A 452 22.50 -11.78 14.56
C VAL A 452 23.30 -12.87 13.85
N GLY A 453 24.60 -12.99 14.12
CA GLY A 453 25.44 -14.07 13.63
C GLY A 453 24.95 -15.48 13.97
N LYS A 454 24.15 -15.64 15.04
CA LYS A 454 23.49 -16.91 15.37
C LYS A 454 22.54 -17.42 14.30
N CYS A 455 21.96 -16.55 13.48
CA CYS A 455 21.12 -16.92 12.34
C CYS A 455 21.87 -17.75 11.28
N PHE A 456 23.19 -17.61 11.20
CA PHE A 456 24.02 -18.31 10.23
C PHE A 456 24.47 -19.68 10.71
N SER A 457 24.15 -20.04 11.97
CA SER A 457 24.60 -21.30 12.61
C SER A 457 23.66 -22.48 12.33
N GLY A 458 22.42 -22.23 11.93
CA GLY A 458 21.43 -23.25 11.58
C GLY A 458 21.15 -23.22 10.09
N ALA A 459 21.10 -24.38 9.45
CA ALA A 459 20.58 -24.54 8.10
C ALA A 459 19.03 -24.40 8.12
N ALA A 460 18.51 -23.25 8.56
CA ALA A 460 17.10 -22.95 8.48
C ALA A 460 16.89 -21.98 7.30
N SER A 461 16.27 -22.50 6.24
CA SER A 461 15.65 -21.65 5.21
C SER A 461 14.76 -20.63 5.88
N PRO A 462 14.69 -19.38 5.39
CA PRO A 462 13.68 -18.44 5.85
C PRO A 462 12.30 -19.04 5.58
N ARG A 463 11.44 -19.01 6.59
CA ARG A 463 10.03 -19.44 6.50
C ARG A 463 9.21 -18.47 5.67
#